data_507d4618b339dced3b5434b357980bea
#
_entry.id   507d4618b339dced3b5434b357980bea
#
_cell.length_a   1.000
_cell.length_b   1.000
_cell.length_c   1.000
_cell.angle_alpha   90.00
_cell.angle_beta   90.00
_cell.angle_gamma   90.00
#
_symmetry.space_group_name_H-M   'P 1'
#
loop_
_entity.id
_entity.type
_entity.pdbx_description
1 polymer ?
#
loop_
_entity_poly.entity_id
_entity_poly.type
_entity_poly.pdbx_seq_one_letter_code
_entity_poly.pdbx_strand_id
1 'polypeptide(L)'
;DSLGSRGLGDVYKRQYGMGAKVTVVEPNSVRALEALMHGYEVKSSVNASKIADVIVSVTGNMHALDKQHFDVMKDGVVLANAGHFDVEINLEALKQESAEIHRVRDHVESYLYDGKEILVLAEGRLVNLAAASGHPASVMDMSFANQALAAEWIKDNHEELLPKVYTLPNEVDLKIAATKLGLMGGELEILTKEQIDYLDSWEHGTS
;
A
#
# COMPACT_ATOMS: atom_id res chain seq x y z
N ASP A 1 10.58 -13.01 -5.57
CA ASP A 1 10.01 -11.94 -6.39
C ASP A 1 8.93 -11.17 -5.72
N SER A 2 9.35 -10.38 -4.76
CA SER A 2 8.43 -9.53 -4.03
C SER A 2 8.30 -8.17 -4.74
N LEU A 3 7.64 -8.17 -5.86
CA LEU A 3 6.72 -7.09 -6.14
C LEU A 3 5.52 -7.27 -5.21
N GLY A 4 5.83 -7.71 -3.97
CA GLY A 4 4.93 -7.77 -2.85
C GLY A 4 4.24 -6.44 -2.76
N SER A 5 2.96 -6.48 -2.62
CA SER A 5 2.06 -5.40 -2.27
C SER A 5 2.84 -4.27 -1.60
N ARG A 6 3.16 -3.21 -2.24
CA ARG A 6 3.94 -2.05 -1.77
C ARG A 6 3.51 -1.57 -0.36
N GLY A 7 3.62 -2.42 0.65
CA GLY A 7 3.15 -2.21 2.02
C GLY A 7 1.65 -2.44 2.25
N LEU A 8 0.87 -2.85 1.25
CA LEU A 8 -0.58 -3.04 1.39
C LEU A 8 -0.95 -4.21 2.32
N GLY A 9 -0.13 -5.26 2.33
CA GLY A 9 -0.28 -6.35 3.29
C GLY A 9 -0.27 -5.89 4.75
N ASP A 10 0.42 -4.82 5.06
CA ASP A 10 0.48 -4.26 6.40
C ASP A 10 -0.75 -3.42 6.75
N VAL A 11 -1.39 -2.77 5.78
CA VAL A 11 -2.58 -1.94 6.02
C VAL A 11 -3.73 -2.81 6.52
N TYR A 12 -4.13 -3.84 5.80
CA TYR A 12 -5.25 -4.69 6.21
C TYR A 12 -4.94 -5.53 7.47
N LYS A 13 -3.68 -5.94 7.67
CA LYS A 13 -3.27 -6.64 8.90
C LYS A 13 -3.40 -5.74 10.12
N ARG A 14 -2.99 -4.47 10.01
CA ARG A 14 -3.13 -3.50 11.10
C ARG A 14 -4.59 -3.16 11.38
N GLN A 15 -5.42 -2.99 10.34
CA GLN A 15 -6.87 -2.78 10.50
C GLN A 15 -7.52 -3.96 11.24
N TYR A 16 -7.20 -5.19 10.85
CA TYR A 16 -7.67 -6.39 11.54
C TYR A 16 -7.20 -6.43 13.00
N GLY A 17 -5.94 -6.12 13.25
CA GLY A 17 -5.38 -6.04 14.61
C GLY A 17 -6.05 -4.98 15.49
N MET A 18 -6.65 -3.95 14.90
CA MET A 18 -7.47 -2.94 15.58
C MET A 18 -8.94 -3.35 15.74
N GLY A 19 -9.30 -4.58 15.38
CA GLY A 19 -10.65 -5.13 15.52
C GLY A 19 -11.59 -4.87 14.34
N ALA A 20 -11.10 -4.38 13.22
CA ALA A 20 -11.91 -4.20 12.02
C ALA A 20 -12.19 -5.56 11.33
N LYS A 21 -13.42 -5.75 10.83
CA LYS A 21 -13.72 -6.82 9.89
C LYS A 21 -13.26 -6.38 8.49
N VAL A 22 -12.19 -6.98 8.00
CA VAL A 22 -11.58 -6.60 6.72
C VAL A 22 -12.06 -7.50 5.59
N THR A 23 -12.51 -6.90 4.50
CA THR A 23 -12.79 -7.54 3.21
C THR A 23 -11.79 -7.01 2.18
N VAL A 24 -11.11 -7.92 1.50
CA VAL A 24 -10.11 -7.59 0.47
C VAL A 24 -10.75 -7.66 -0.91
N VAL A 25 -10.39 -6.69 -1.75
CA VAL A 25 -10.72 -6.67 -3.19
C VAL A 25 -9.43 -6.71 -3.96
N GLU A 26 -9.17 -7.77 -4.70
CA GLU A 26 -7.90 -7.99 -5.40
C GLU A 26 -8.15 -8.70 -6.75
N PRO A 27 -7.74 -8.11 -7.89
CA PRO A 27 -7.93 -8.72 -9.20
C PRO A 27 -6.92 -9.84 -9.49
N ASN A 28 -5.76 -9.87 -8.82
CA ASN A 28 -4.78 -10.93 -9.00
C ASN A 28 -5.17 -12.16 -8.18
N SER A 29 -5.41 -13.29 -8.85
CA SER A 29 -5.90 -14.52 -8.24
C SER A 29 -4.96 -15.09 -7.17
N VAL A 30 -3.64 -14.98 -7.35
CA VAL A 30 -2.65 -15.47 -6.35
C VAL A 30 -2.73 -14.62 -5.08
N ARG A 31 -2.73 -13.30 -5.21
CA ARG A 31 -2.83 -12.39 -4.06
C ARG A 31 -4.20 -12.47 -3.37
N ALA A 32 -5.26 -12.65 -4.15
CA ALA A 32 -6.61 -12.89 -3.61
C ALA A 32 -6.65 -14.18 -2.78
N LEU A 33 -6.03 -15.27 -3.28
CA LEU A 33 -5.90 -16.51 -2.55
C LEU A 33 -5.05 -16.36 -1.28
N GLU A 34 -3.94 -15.65 -1.34
CA GLU A 34 -3.11 -15.33 -0.16
C GLU A 34 -3.93 -14.60 0.91
N ALA A 35 -4.71 -13.59 0.51
CA ALA A 35 -5.58 -12.87 1.44
C ALA A 35 -6.61 -13.81 2.09
N LEU A 36 -7.22 -14.69 1.31
CA LEU A 36 -8.17 -15.70 1.81
C LEU A 36 -7.50 -16.68 2.78
N MET A 37 -6.29 -17.16 2.46
CA MET A 37 -5.51 -18.05 3.34
C MET A 37 -5.06 -17.37 4.64
N HIS A 38 -4.91 -16.06 4.63
CA HIS A 38 -4.68 -15.26 5.84
C HIS A 38 -5.95 -15.01 6.67
N GLY A 39 -7.10 -15.57 6.25
CA GLY A 39 -8.37 -15.47 6.99
C GLY A 39 -9.21 -14.24 6.66
N TYR A 40 -8.89 -13.50 5.60
CA TYR A 40 -9.68 -12.37 5.16
C TYR A 40 -10.81 -12.80 4.22
N GLU A 41 -11.92 -12.09 4.27
CA GLU A 41 -12.96 -12.23 3.26
C GLU A 41 -12.49 -11.58 1.95
N VAL A 42 -12.70 -12.26 0.82
CA VAL A 42 -12.38 -11.72 -0.51
C VAL A 42 -13.67 -11.61 -1.32
N LYS A 43 -13.93 -10.43 -1.88
CA LYS A 43 -15.13 -10.14 -2.69
C LYS A 43 -14.78 -9.32 -3.93
N SER A 44 -15.73 -9.27 -4.88
CA SER A 44 -15.68 -8.25 -5.94
C SER A 44 -15.90 -6.86 -5.35
N SER A 45 -15.40 -5.82 -6.03
CA SER A 45 -15.48 -4.43 -5.57
C SER A 45 -16.92 -4.00 -5.28
N VAL A 46 -17.86 -4.29 -6.18
CA VAL A 46 -19.29 -3.96 -6.01
C VAL A 46 -19.89 -4.69 -4.78
N ASN A 47 -19.57 -5.97 -4.59
CA ASN A 47 -20.10 -6.70 -3.44
C ASN A 47 -19.45 -6.28 -2.11
N ALA A 48 -18.20 -5.87 -2.12
CA ALA A 48 -17.55 -5.27 -0.96
C ALA A 48 -18.19 -3.91 -0.62
N SER A 49 -18.47 -3.07 -1.62
CA SER A 49 -19.09 -1.76 -1.43
C SER A 49 -20.47 -1.81 -0.77
N LYS A 50 -21.23 -2.90 -0.98
CA LYS A 50 -22.56 -3.09 -0.34
C LYS A 50 -22.48 -3.24 1.18
N ILE A 51 -21.38 -3.75 1.70
CA ILE A 51 -21.26 -4.11 3.12
C ILE A 51 -20.27 -3.24 3.89
N ALA A 52 -19.44 -2.50 3.21
CA ALA A 52 -18.40 -1.69 3.82
C ALA A 52 -18.96 -0.48 4.56
N ASP A 53 -18.37 -0.17 5.70
CA ASP A 53 -18.55 1.08 6.44
C ASP A 53 -17.42 2.07 6.10
N VAL A 54 -16.24 1.53 5.78
CA VAL A 54 -15.07 2.29 5.32
C VAL A 54 -14.46 1.58 4.13
N ILE A 55 -14.15 2.32 3.06
CA ILE A 55 -13.44 1.80 1.89
C ILE A 55 -12.14 2.57 1.75
N VAL A 56 -11.04 1.82 1.69
CA VAL A 56 -9.70 2.38 1.44
C VAL A 56 -9.21 1.88 0.08
N SER A 57 -9.09 2.78 -0.88
CA SER A 57 -8.51 2.45 -2.18
C SER A 57 -6.99 2.53 -2.13
N VAL A 58 -6.32 1.54 -2.70
CA VAL A 58 -4.86 1.35 -2.64
C VAL A 58 -4.32 0.73 -3.94
N THR A 59 -5.03 0.94 -5.04
CA THR A 59 -4.81 0.19 -6.28
C THR A 59 -3.75 0.79 -7.20
N GLY A 60 -3.51 2.09 -7.08
CA GLY A 60 -2.71 2.85 -8.03
C GLY A 60 -3.34 2.94 -9.42
N ASN A 61 -4.65 2.61 -9.53
CA ASN A 61 -5.37 2.58 -10.79
C ASN A 61 -6.45 3.68 -10.85
N MET A 62 -6.90 3.99 -12.04
CA MET A 62 -7.96 4.98 -12.25
C MET A 62 -9.34 4.38 -11.94
N HIS A 63 -10.19 5.17 -11.27
CA HIS A 63 -11.61 4.88 -11.04
C HIS A 63 -11.86 3.50 -10.41
N ALA A 64 -11.02 3.10 -9.46
CA ALA A 64 -11.22 1.89 -8.67
C ALA A 64 -12.58 1.91 -7.95
N LEU A 65 -13.04 3.11 -7.57
CA LEU A 65 -14.40 3.40 -7.11
C LEU A 65 -15.07 4.35 -8.11
N ASP A 66 -16.20 3.91 -8.63
CA ASP A 66 -16.99 4.63 -9.65
C ASP A 66 -18.49 4.47 -9.37
N LYS A 67 -19.35 5.06 -10.19
CA LYS A 67 -20.82 5.08 -10.07
C LYS A 67 -21.41 3.75 -9.60
N GLN A 68 -21.07 2.64 -10.24
CA GLN A 68 -21.58 1.31 -9.88
C GLN A 68 -21.31 0.91 -8.41
N HIS A 69 -20.31 1.52 -7.80
CA HIS A 69 -19.98 1.30 -6.39
C HIS A 69 -20.80 2.24 -5.51
N PHE A 70 -20.91 3.53 -5.89
CA PHE A 70 -21.69 4.53 -5.17
C PHE A 70 -23.17 4.14 -5.08
N ASP A 71 -23.73 3.59 -6.16
CA ASP A 71 -25.14 3.13 -6.23
C ASP A 71 -25.49 2.12 -5.12
N VAL A 72 -24.53 1.30 -4.72
CA VAL A 72 -24.75 0.18 -3.78
C VAL A 72 -24.17 0.40 -2.38
N MET A 73 -23.47 1.50 -2.15
CA MET A 73 -22.87 1.83 -0.86
C MET A 73 -23.94 2.10 0.20
N LYS A 74 -23.55 1.91 1.45
CA LYS A 74 -24.36 2.26 2.61
C LYS A 74 -24.41 3.77 2.80
N ASP A 75 -25.46 4.23 3.46
CA ASP A 75 -25.50 5.56 4.03
C ASP A 75 -24.42 5.74 5.10
N GLY A 76 -23.72 6.86 5.07
CA GLY A 76 -22.62 7.16 5.99
C GLY A 76 -21.30 6.45 5.70
N VAL A 77 -21.13 5.80 4.53
CA VAL A 77 -19.87 5.15 4.15
C VAL A 77 -18.73 6.18 4.05
N VAL A 78 -17.55 5.79 4.50
CA VAL A 78 -16.35 6.63 4.44
C VAL A 78 -15.41 6.13 3.35
N LEU A 79 -15.03 7.00 2.43
CA LEU A 79 -14.06 6.73 1.37
C LEU A 79 -12.72 7.40 1.67
N ALA A 80 -11.65 6.64 1.57
CA ALA A 80 -10.28 7.12 1.72
C ALA A 80 -9.43 6.60 0.57
N ASN A 81 -8.58 7.46 0.02
CA ASN A 81 -7.56 7.07 -0.94
C ASN A 81 -6.20 6.97 -0.23
N ALA A 82 -5.55 5.81 -0.30
CA ALA A 82 -4.17 5.60 0.11
C ALA A 82 -3.28 5.21 -1.09
N GLY A 83 -3.78 5.38 -2.31
CA GLY A 83 -3.01 5.33 -3.54
C GLY A 83 -2.31 6.65 -3.83
N HIS A 84 -1.40 6.66 -4.80
CA HIS A 84 -0.52 7.80 -5.05
C HIS A 84 -1.24 9.02 -5.63
N PHE A 85 -2.20 8.80 -6.52
CA PHE A 85 -2.94 9.87 -7.21
C PHE A 85 -4.41 9.90 -6.77
N ASP A 86 -5.02 11.05 -6.89
CA ASP A 86 -6.43 11.34 -6.56
C ASP A 86 -7.44 10.85 -7.61
N VAL A 87 -7.02 9.92 -8.46
CA VAL A 87 -7.84 9.36 -9.56
C VAL A 87 -8.51 8.03 -9.20
N GLU A 88 -8.21 7.45 -8.05
CA GLU A 88 -8.77 6.15 -7.66
C GLU A 88 -10.27 6.21 -7.36
N ILE A 89 -10.72 7.33 -6.79
CA ILE A 89 -12.13 7.60 -6.57
C ILE A 89 -12.61 8.54 -7.68
N ASN A 90 -13.62 8.14 -8.46
CA ASN A 90 -14.19 8.99 -9.49
C ASN A 90 -15.05 10.10 -8.87
N LEU A 91 -14.37 11.11 -8.31
CA LEU A 91 -15.03 12.25 -7.66
C LEU A 91 -15.84 13.10 -8.65
N GLU A 92 -15.48 13.10 -9.92
CA GLU A 92 -16.24 13.84 -10.93
C GLU A 92 -17.63 13.22 -11.10
N ALA A 93 -17.73 11.91 -11.25
CA ALA A 93 -19.01 11.22 -11.32
C ALA A 93 -19.80 11.36 -10.01
N LEU A 94 -19.14 11.29 -8.86
CA LEU A 94 -19.79 11.48 -7.56
C LEU A 94 -20.36 12.90 -7.42
N LYS A 95 -19.62 13.93 -7.82
CA LYS A 95 -20.06 15.34 -7.79
C LYS A 95 -21.24 15.61 -8.73
N GLN A 96 -21.20 15.06 -9.94
CA GLN A 96 -22.24 15.30 -10.94
C GLN A 96 -23.61 14.76 -10.51
N GLU A 97 -23.64 13.66 -9.77
CA GLU A 97 -24.90 13.02 -9.36
C GLU A 97 -25.30 13.32 -7.90
N SER A 98 -24.47 14.03 -7.15
CA SER A 98 -24.81 14.42 -5.77
C SER A 98 -25.73 15.64 -5.76
N ALA A 99 -26.81 15.56 -4.99
CA ALA A 99 -27.76 16.65 -4.81
C ALA A 99 -27.19 17.81 -3.99
N GLU A 100 -26.30 17.52 -3.06
CA GLU A 100 -25.64 18.47 -2.18
C GLU A 100 -24.24 17.99 -1.86
N ILE A 101 -23.30 18.93 -1.71
CA ILE A 101 -21.93 18.66 -1.27
C ILE A 101 -21.60 19.70 -0.21
N HIS A 102 -21.19 19.26 0.97
CA HIS A 102 -20.80 20.17 2.03
C HIS A 102 -19.60 19.63 2.83
N ARG A 103 -18.85 20.56 3.40
CA ARG A 103 -17.73 20.22 4.27
C ARG A 103 -18.25 19.95 5.68
N VAL A 104 -18.04 18.74 6.16
CA VAL A 104 -18.44 18.31 7.51
C VAL A 104 -17.42 18.81 8.55
N ARG A 105 -16.13 18.68 8.24
CA ARG A 105 -14.99 19.15 9.04
C ARG A 105 -13.76 19.24 8.16
N ASP A 106 -12.63 19.64 8.73
CA ASP A 106 -11.37 19.63 8.01
C ASP A 106 -11.06 18.27 7.43
N HIS A 107 -10.74 18.25 6.14
CA HIS A 107 -10.44 17.05 5.35
C HIS A 107 -11.58 16.02 5.22
N VAL A 108 -12.84 16.40 5.48
CA VAL A 108 -14.01 15.53 5.30
C VAL A 108 -15.11 16.28 4.58
N GLU A 109 -15.47 15.82 3.40
CA GLU A 109 -16.60 16.27 2.62
C GLU A 109 -17.71 15.21 2.62
N SER A 110 -18.96 15.64 2.72
CA SER A 110 -20.15 14.83 2.55
C SER A 110 -20.78 15.10 1.18
N TYR A 111 -21.12 14.03 0.50
CA TYR A 111 -21.79 14.00 -0.79
C TYR A 111 -23.15 13.34 -0.60
N LEU A 112 -24.24 14.08 -0.79
CA LEU A 112 -25.61 13.55 -0.76
C LEU A 112 -25.94 12.89 -2.10
N TYR A 113 -25.67 11.60 -2.21
CA TYR A 113 -25.81 10.80 -3.41
C TYR A 113 -27.01 9.85 -3.27
N ASP A 114 -28.04 9.99 -4.12
CA ASP A 114 -29.25 9.15 -4.10
C ASP A 114 -29.87 8.99 -2.68
N GLY A 115 -29.92 10.10 -1.93
CA GLY A 115 -30.47 10.13 -0.57
C GLY A 115 -29.57 9.52 0.51
N LYS A 116 -28.34 9.16 0.20
CA LYS A 116 -27.31 8.62 1.11
C LYS A 116 -26.19 9.61 1.28
N GLU A 117 -25.60 9.70 2.43
CA GLU A 117 -24.35 10.41 2.66
C GLU A 117 -23.16 9.52 2.33
N ILE A 118 -22.28 9.97 1.43
CA ILE A 118 -20.97 9.39 1.16
C ILE A 118 -19.92 10.37 1.66
N LEU A 119 -19.12 9.96 2.63
CA LEU A 119 -18.07 10.79 3.22
C LEU A 119 -16.74 10.54 2.51
N VAL A 120 -16.10 11.58 1.99
CA VAL A 120 -14.81 11.49 1.30
C VAL A 120 -13.74 12.17 2.14
N LEU A 121 -12.68 11.44 2.44
CA LEU A 121 -11.54 11.97 3.17
C LEU A 121 -10.52 12.64 2.23
N ALA A 122 -9.97 13.77 2.68
CA ALA A 122 -8.89 14.49 2.00
C ALA A 122 -9.17 14.83 0.53
N GLU A 123 -10.47 15.03 0.17
CA GLU A 123 -10.88 15.33 -1.21
C GLU A 123 -10.39 14.26 -2.21
N GLY A 124 -10.33 12.99 -1.77
CA GLY A 124 -9.83 11.86 -2.58
C GLY A 124 -8.31 11.81 -2.77
N ARG A 125 -7.56 12.76 -2.22
CA ARG A 125 -6.10 12.77 -2.24
C ARG A 125 -5.53 11.72 -1.29
N LEU A 126 -4.25 11.40 -1.42
CA LEU A 126 -3.52 10.49 -0.55
C LEU A 126 -3.67 10.89 0.93
N VAL A 127 -4.52 10.13 1.65
CA VAL A 127 -5.03 10.51 2.97
C VAL A 127 -3.93 10.68 4.03
N ASN A 128 -2.89 9.87 4.00
CA ASN A 128 -1.78 9.95 4.95
C ASN A 128 -0.92 11.21 4.81
N LEU A 129 -0.90 11.83 3.65
CA LEU A 129 -0.18 13.09 3.42
C LEU A 129 -1.09 14.31 3.53
N ALA A 130 -2.34 14.20 3.08
CA ALA A 130 -3.27 15.33 3.06
C ALA A 130 -3.99 15.56 4.41
N ALA A 131 -4.27 14.48 5.16
CA ALA A 131 -5.07 14.52 6.39
C ALA A 131 -4.41 13.86 7.60
N ALA A 132 -3.11 13.50 7.51
CA ALA A 132 -2.35 12.92 8.59
C ALA A 132 -0.90 13.41 8.58
N SER A 133 -0.10 12.95 9.55
CA SER A 133 1.30 13.40 9.73
C SER A 133 2.30 12.78 8.75
N GLY A 134 1.84 11.96 7.81
CA GLY A 134 2.71 11.23 6.87
C GLY A 134 3.44 10.06 7.53
N HIS A 135 4.59 9.68 6.96
CA HIS A 135 5.39 8.58 7.48
C HIS A 135 6.31 9.03 8.61
N PRO A 136 6.54 8.19 9.63
CA PRO A 136 7.51 8.48 10.68
C PRO A 136 8.93 8.66 10.11
N ALA A 137 9.71 9.57 10.71
CA ALA A 137 11.10 9.80 10.30
C ALA A 137 11.95 8.52 10.34
N SER A 138 11.68 7.63 11.31
CA SER A 138 12.36 6.32 11.44
C SER A 138 12.10 5.34 10.29
N VAL A 139 11.09 5.59 9.46
CA VAL A 139 10.82 4.82 8.24
C VAL A 139 11.44 5.52 7.04
N MET A 140 11.29 6.85 6.99
CA MET A 140 11.78 7.66 5.87
C MET A 140 13.30 7.74 5.79
N ASP A 141 14.02 7.61 6.90
CA ASP A 141 15.49 7.63 6.91
C ASP A 141 16.10 6.51 6.07
N MET A 142 15.50 5.31 6.08
CA MET A 142 15.95 4.20 5.21
C MET A 142 15.72 4.51 3.72
N SER A 143 14.58 5.12 3.39
CA SER A 143 14.28 5.53 2.02
C SER A 143 15.24 6.61 1.54
N PHE A 144 15.56 7.59 2.38
CA PHE A 144 16.52 8.65 2.03
C PHE A 144 17.96 8.13 1.96
N ALA A 145 18.35 7.19 2.81
CA ALA A 145 19.64 6.52 2.73
C ALA A 145 19.77 5.76 1.39
N ASN A 146 18.72 5.04 0.98
CA ASN A 146 18.69 4.36 -0.31
C ASN A 146 18.83 5.35 -1.47
N GLN A 147 18.09 6.47 -1.45
CA GLN A 147 18.20 7.50 -2.48
C GLN A 147 19.60 8.12 -2.55
N ALA A 148 20.23 8.39 -1.40
CA ALA A 148 21.58 8.93 -1.34
C ALA A 148 22.63 7.95 -1.91
N LEU A 149 22.56 6.68 -1.53
CA LEU A 149 23.45 5.64 -2.05
C LEU A 149 23.17 5.33 -3.53
N ALA A 150 21.92 5.47 -3.97
CA ALA A 150 21.59 5.38 -5.40
C ALA A 150 22.26 6.50 -6.22
N ALA A 151 22.27 7.72 -5.70
CA ALA A 151 22.95 8.84 -6.37
C ALA A 151 24.48 8.64 -6.42
N GLU A 152 25.08 8.11 -5.34
CA GLU A 152 26.48 7.72 -5.31
C GLU A 152 26.78 6.63 -6.34
N TRP A 153 25.98 5.57 -6.38
CA TRP A 153 26.11 4.48 -7.33
C TRP A 153 26.01 4.96 -8.79
N ILE A 154 25.05 5.82 -9.10
CA ILE A 154 24.90 6.41 -10.44
C ILE A 154 26.16 7.21 -10.81
N LYS A 155 26.65 8.04 -9.88
CA LYS A 155 27.86 8.84 -10.10
C LYS A 155 29.06 7.95 -10.45
N ASP A 156 29.21 6.82 -9.75
CA ASP A 156 30.38 5.94 -9.92
C ASP A 156 30.28 5.05 -11.16
N ASN A 157 29.05 4.82 -11.68
CA ASN A 157 28.82 3.92 -12.81
C ASN A 157 28.26 4.62 -14.07
N HIS A 158 28.11 5.95 -14.07
CA HIS A 158 27.37 6.69 -15.10
C HIS A 158 27.87 6.48 -16.53
N GLU A 159 29.19 6.22 -16.72
CA GLU A 159 29.78 5.99 -18.02
C GLU A 159 29.31 4.70 -18.69
N GLU A 160 28.89 3.70 -17.88
CA GLU A 160 28.45 2.40 -18.35
C GLU A 160 26.91 2.28 -18.40
N LEU A 161 26.19 3.27 -17.85
CA LEU A 161 24.73 3.24 -17.78
C LEU A 161 24.09 3.66 -19.10
N LEU A 162 23.16 2.83 -19.57
CA LEU A 162 22.30 3.13 -20.72
C LEU A 162 20.99 3.78 -20.23
N PRO A 163 20.22 4.46 -21.12
CA PRO A 163 18.94 5.05 -20.77
C PRO A 163 17.86 3.97 -20.56
N LYS A 164 17.89 3.29 -19.41
CA LYS A 164 16.95 2.26 -19.00
C LYS A 164 16.77 2.28 -17.47
N VAL A 165 15.78 1.56 -16.97
CA VAL A 165 15.58 1.35 -15.53
C VAL A 165 16.60 0.33 -15.02
N TYR A 166 17.25 0.66 -13.92
CA TYR A 166 18.17 -0.21 -13.20
C TYR A 166 17.64 -0.51 -11.82
N THR A 167 17.90 -1.72 -11.36
CA THR A 167 17.78 -2.08 -9.95
C THR A 167 19.14 -1.89 -9.29
N LEU A 168 19.17 -1.25 -8.12
CA LEU A 168 20.40 -1.13 -7.35
C LEU A 168 20.94 -2.49 -6.95
N PRO A 169 22.27 -2.62 -6.79
CA PRO A 169 22.85 -3.83 -6.22
C PRO A 169 22.26 -4.15 -4.84
N ASN A 170 22.00 -5.43 -4.58
CA ASN A 170 21.39 -5.89 -3.32
C ASN A 170 22.24 -5.51 -2.09
N GLU A 171 23.54 -5.35 -2.27
CA GLU A 171 24.50 -4.95 -1.22
C GLU A 171 24.17 -3.57 -0.64
N VAL A 172 23.55 -2.68 -1.43
CA VAL A 172 23.12 -1.37 -0.96
C VAL A 172 22.00 -1.52 0.08
N ASP A 173 20.99 -2.33 -0.24
CA ASP A 173 19.87 -2.59 0.67
C ASP A 173 20.33 -3.33 1.93
N LEU A 174 21.21 -4.33 1.77
CA LEU A 174 21.78 -5.08 2.89
C LEU A 174 22.59 -4.18 3.83
N LYS A 175 23.39 -3.24 3.28
CA LYS A 175 24.16 -2.28 4.07
C LYS A 175 23.26 -1.35 4.89
N ILE A 176 22.19 -0.83 4.28
CA ILE A 176 21.23 0.04 4.95
C ILE A 176 20.52 -0.74 6.06
N ALA A 177 20.02 -1.94 5.75
CA ALA A 177 19.31 -2.78 6.70
C ALA A 177 20.17 -3.17 7.90
N ALA A 178 21.42 -3.60 7.67
CA ALA A 178 22.36 -3.96 8.74
C ALA A 178 22.69 -2.76 9.64
N THR A 179 22.93 -1.59 9.03
CA THR A 179 23.18 -0.35 9.77
C THR A 179 21.99 0.03 10.63
N LYS A 180 20.77 -0.01 10.06
CA LYS A 180 19.55 0.31 10.79
C LYS A 180 19.27 -0.67 11.90
N LEU A 181 19.47 -1.97 11.67
CA LEU A 181 19.31 -3.02 12.67
C LEU A 181 20.21 -2.78 13.87
N GLY A 182 21.49 -2.49 13.64
CA GLY A 182 22.45 -2.19 14.71
C GLY A 182 22.07 -0.94 15.51
N LEU A 183 21.61 0.14 14.83
CA LEU A 183 21.15 1.35 15.49
C LEU A 183 19.89 1.14 16.35
N MET A 184 19.09 0.12 16.03
CA MET A 184 17.91 -0.27 16.80
C MET A 184 18.22 -1.29 17.90
N GLY A 185 19.49 -1.68 18.08
CA GLY A 185 19.92 -2.64 19.09
C GLY A 185 19.69 -4.10 18.70
N GLY A 186 19.41 -4.35 17.41
CA GLY A 186 19.32 -5.70 16.87
C GLY A 186 20.71 -6.26 16.50
N GLU A 187 20.84 -7.58 16.53
CA GLU A 187 22.04 -8.30 16.13
C GLU A 187 21.74 -9.17 14.92
N LEU A 188 22.69 -9.25 13.99
CA LEU A 188 22.58 -10.10 12.81
C LEU A 188 23.30 -11.44 13.09
N GLU A 189 22.62 -12.54 12.82
CA GLU A 189 23.25 -13.86 12.85
C GLU A 189 24.27 -13.99 11.71
N ILE A 190 25.42 -14.53 12.03
CA ILE A 190 26.50 -14.77 11.06
C ILE A 190 26.60 -16.27 10.83
N LEU A 191 26.31 -16.70 9.60
CA LEU A 191 26.40 -18.09 9.21
C LEU A 191 27.87 -18.57 9.23
N THR A 192 28.09 -19.79 9.70
CA THR A 192 29.38 -20.45 9.58
C THR A 192 29.69 -20.81 8.12
N LYS A 193 30.95 -21.03 7.81
CA LYS A 193 31.33 -21.46 6.46
C LYS A 193 30.61 -22.75 6.05
N GLU A 194 30.46 -23.69 6.95
CA GLU A 194 29.74 -24.95 6.69
C GLU A 194 28.27 -24.72 6.34
N GLN A 195 27.60 -23.77 7.04
CA GLN A 195 26.22 -23.41 6.74
C GLN A 195 26.10 -22.73 5.37
N ILE A 196 27.04 -21.84 5.01
CA ILE A 196 27.07 -21.20 3.71
C ILE A 196 27.30 -22.25 2.61
N ASP A 197 28.32 -23.12 2.77
CA ASP A 197 28.64 -24.16 1.80
C ASP A 197 27.45 -25.12 1.61
N TYR A 198 26.69 -25.41 2.66
CA TYR A 198 25.48 -26.24 2.60
C TYR A 198 24.35 -25.56 1.81
N LEU A 199 24.10 -24.28 2.03
CA LEU A 199 23.05 -23.51 1.32
C LEU A 199 23.36 -23.37 -0.16
N ASP A 200 24.64 -23.29 -0.54
CA ASP A 200 25.07 -23.17 -1.92
C ASP A 200 25.20 -24.53 -2.63
N SER A 201 25.09 -25.65 -1.89
CA SER A 201 25.22 -26.99 -2.43
C SER A 201 23.84 -27.62 -2.69
N TRP A 202 23.75 -28.39 -3.80
CA TRP A 202 22.59 -29.24 -4.12
C TRP A 202 22.80 -30.71 -3.72
N GLU A 203 24.01 -31.07 -3.25
CA GLU A 203 24.43 -32.46 -3.00
C GLU A 203 23.83 -33.04 -1.72
N HIS A 204 23.36 -32.23 -0.77
CA HIS A 204 22.84 -32.63 0.52
C HIS A 204 21.31 -32.54 0.60
N GLY A 205 20.63 -33.09 -0.40
CA GLY A 205 19.17 -33.27 -0.34
C GLY A 205 18.79 -34.35 0.69
N THR A 206 17.62 -34.24 1.28
CA THR A 206 17.04 -35.31 2.09
C THR A 206 16.85 -36.55 1.23
N SER A 207 17.63 -37.59 1.52
CA SER A 207 17.45 -38.98 0.99
C SER A 207 16.14 -39.56 1.52
#